data_81774353129dd0ed00b89d304edd3d14
#
_entry.id   81774353129dd0ed00b89d304edd3d14
#
_cell.length_a   1.000
_cell.length_b   1.000
_cell.length_c   1.000
_cell.angle_alpha   90.00
_cell.angle_beta   90.00
_cell.angle_gamma   90.00
#
_symmetry.space_group_name_H-M   'P 1'
#
loop_
_entity.id
_entity.type
_entity.pdbx_description
1 polymer ?
#
loop_
_entity_poly.entity_id
_entity_poly.type
_entity_poly.pdbx_seq_one_letter_code
_entity_poly.pdbx_strand_id
1 'polypeptide(L)'
;MPRKPNARAKYQAKPVPQPLPEAGPEPVKLTGERLKLWNEIRGRYALEAASEALLRTSCEALERAAVLAEQVNQEGATFRDRFGGLKANPAVALERDFRGLASRTLSQLAARLEG
;
A
#
# COMPACT_ATOMS: atom_id res chain seq x y z
N MET A 1 30.04 13.45 -37.45
CA MET A 1 30.11 12.86 -36.48
C MET A 1 28.88 12.45 -35.95
N PRO A 2 28.73 11.42 -35.75
CA PRO A 2 27.57 10.91 -35.35
C PRO A 2 27.40 11.17 -34.02
N ARG A 3 26.43 11.61 -33.65
CA ARG A 3 26.16 11.89 -32.49
C ARG A 3 25.85 10.75 -31.90
N LYS A 4 26.24 10.43 -31.01
CA LYS A 4 25.86 9.39 -30.37
C LYS A 4 24.50 9.22 -30.28
N PRO A 5 24.09 8.21 -30.39
CA PRO A 5 22.78 7.88 -30.37
C PRO A 5 22.28 8.33 -29.23
N ASN A 6 22.48 8.96 -28.76
CA ASN A 6 21.88 9.46 -27.75
C ASN A 6 21.36 8.74 -26.64
N ALA A 7 21.46 9.32 -25.59
CA ALA A 7 20.98 8.82 -24.39
C ALA A 7 19.58 8.56 -24.48
N ARG A 8 18.84 9.32 -25.19
CA ARG A 8 17.52 9.13 -25.29
C ARG A 8 17.19 7.82 -25.84
N ALA A 9 17.82 7.41 -26.83
CA ALA A 9 17.51 6.15 -27.35
C ALA A 9 17.88 5.11 -26.39
N LYS A 10 18.86 5.31 -25.64
CA LYS A 10 19.19 4.37 -24.71
C LYS A 10 18.13 4.20 -23.73
N TYR A 11 17.59 5.22 -23.21
CA TYR A 11 16.57 5.11 -22.26
C TYR A 11 15.32 4.53 -22.84
N GLN A 12 15.01 4.87 -24.01
CA GLN A 12 13.82 4.35 -24.53
C GLN A 12 13.90 2.94 -24.86
N ALA A 13 15.02 2.48 -25.11
CA ALA A 13 15.09 1.15 -25.48
C ALA A 13 15.09 0.21 -24.43
N LYS A 14 14.95 0.54 -23.31
CA LYS A 14 14.97 -0.35 -22.39
C LYS A 14 13.88 -0.79 -21.88
N PRO A 15 13.27 -1.48 -22.21
CA PRO A 15 12.10 -1.86 -21.71
C PRO A 15 12.43 -2.95 -21.01
N VAL A 16 13.25 -3.26 -20.86
CA VAL A 16 13.43 -4.28 -20.25
C VAL A 16 12.86 -4.76 -19.24
N PRO A 17 12.38 -5.67 -19.19
CA PRO A 17 11.75 -6.25 -18.22
C PRO A 17 12.76 -6.68 -17.36
N GLN A 18 13.11 -6.01 -16.59
CA GLN A 18 13.94 -6.45 -15.73
C GLN A 18 13.26 -7.18 -14.74
N PRO A 19 13.69 -8.14 -14.19
CA PRO A 19 13.07 -8.82 -13.12
C PRO A 19 13.09 -7.83 -12.06
N LEU A 20 12.10 -7.79 -11.33
CA LEU A 20 12.05 -6.90 -10.32
C LEU A 20 13.09 -7.19 -9.38
N PRO A 21 13.63 -6.26 -8.86
CA PRO A 21 14.68 -6.46 -7.99
C PRO A 21 14.21 -7.02 -6.79
N GLU A 22 14.80 -7.90 -6.37
CA GLU A 22 14.37 -8.41 -5.21
C GLU A 22 14.89 -7.53 -4.26
N ALA A 23 15.67 -6.62 -4.55
CA ALA A 23 16.20 -5.79 -3.58
C ALA A 23 15.31 -4.80 -3.01
N GLY A 24 14.20 -4.64 -3.35
CA GLY A 24 13.34 -3.66 -2.75
C GLY A 24 12.81 -4.14 -1.43
N PRO A 25 12.09 -3.34 -0.73
CA PRO A 25 11.48 -3.74 0.49
C PRO A 25 10.50 -4.84 0.19
N GLU A 26 10.38 -5.77 1.07
CA GLU A 26 9.47 -6.83 0.86
C GLU A 26 8.07 -6.30 0.84
N PRO A 27 7.23 -6.83 0.03
CA PRO A 27 5.85 -6.39 0.00
C PRO A 27 5.21 -6.77 1.33
N VAL A 28 4.25 -6.02 1.72
CA VAL A 28 3.53 -6.30 2.93
C VAL A 28 2.80 -7.61 2.75
N LYS A 29 2.92 -8.51 3.70
CA LYS A 29 2.25 -9.77 3.60
C LYS A 29 0.82 -9.59 4.04
N LEU A 30 -0.13 -10.01 3.24
CA LEU A 30 -1.53 -9.88 3.57
C LEU A 30 -2.00 -11.05 4.40
N THR A 31 -2.80 -10.78 5.40
CA THR A 31 -3.34 -11.82 6.27
C THR A 31 -4.82 -11.55 6.51
N GLY A 32 -5.52 -12.55 7.03
CA GLY A 32 -6.90 -12.39 7.49
C GLY A 32 -7.82 -11.79 6.45
N GLU A 33 -8.59 -10.82 6.85
CA GLU A 33 -9.58 -10.22 5.98
C GLU A 33 -8.95 -9.51 4.78
N ARG A 34 -7.72 -9.00 4.91
CA ARG A 34 -7.06 -8.31 3.81
C ARG A 34 -6.69 -9.30 2.72
N LEU A 35 -6.25 -10.49 3.11
CA LEU A 35 -5.95 -11.51 2.14
C LEU A 35 -7.22 -12.00 1.46
N LYS A 36 -8.31 -12.13 2.21
CA LYS A 36 -9.58 -12.51 1.64
C LYS A 36 -10.05 -11.49 0.62
N LEU A 37 -9.95 -10.21 0.94
CA LEU A 37 -10.36 -9.16 0.03
C LEU A 37 -9.54 -9.21 -1.26
N TRP A 38 -8.24 -9.39 -1.12
CA TRP A 38 -7.33 -9.48 -2.25
C TRP A 38 -7.74 -10.64 -3.18
N ASN A 39 -7.94 -11.80 -2.58
CA ASN A 39 -8.27 -12.98 -3.38
C ASN A 39 -9.66 -12.87 -4.00
N GLU A 40 -10.62 -12.31 -3.28
CA GLU A 40 -11.95 -12.21 -3.78
C GLU A 40 -12.05 -11.26 -4.97
N ILE A 41 -11.43 -10.12 -4.90
CA ILE A 41 -11.48 -9.18 -6.00
C ILE A 41 -10.73 -9.72 -7.20
N ARG A 42 -9.56 -10.31 -6.99
CA ARG A 42 -8.78 -10.86 -8.10
C ARG A 42 -9.48 -12.06 -8.71
N GLY A 43 -10.27 -12.77 -7.95
CA GLY A 43 -11.00 -13.92 -8.48
C GLY A 43 -12.23 -13.51 -9.25
N ARG A 44 -12.76 -12.31 -8.99
CA ARG A 44 -13.97 -11.88 -9.64
C ARG A 44 -13.72 -10.99 -10.86
N TYR A 45 -12.63 -10.26 -10.90
CA TYR A 45 -12.36 -9.31 -11.96
C TYR A 45 -11.00 -9.56 -12.59
N ALA A 46 -10.93 -9.30 -13.89
CA ALA A 46 -9.64 -9.35 -14.56
C ALA A 46 -9.06 -7.95 -14.45
N LEU A 47 -8.09 -7.76 -13.63
CA LEU A 47 -7.59 -6.43 -13.34
C LEU A 47 -6.47 -6.02 -14.26
N GLU A 48 -6.54 -4.80 -14.77
CA GLU A 48 -5.41 -4.26 -15.49
C GLU A 48 -4.42 -3.76 -14.47
N ALA A 49 -3.25 -3.39 -14.92
CA ALA A 49 -2.15 -3.04 -14.01
C ALA A 49 -2.50 -1.92 -13.04
N ALA A 50 -3.19 -0.89 -13.52
CA ALA A 50 -3.52 0.22 -12.64
C ALA A 50 -4.53 -0.18 -11.58
N SER A 51 -5.49 -1.00 -11.94
CA SER A 51 -6.48 -1.48 -10.98
C SER A 51 -5.84 -2.42 -9.97
N GLU A 52 -4.94 -3.26 -10.41
CA GLU A 52 -4.26 -4.14 -9.47
C GLU A 52 -3.40 -3.34 -8.50
N ALA A 53 -2.77 -2.27 -8.97
CA ALA A 53 -1.97 -1.41 -8.09
C ALA A 53 -2.86 -0.75 -7.04
N LEU A 54 -4.07 -0.33 -7.41
CA LEU A 54 -5.00 0.25 -6.44
C LEU A 54 -5.43 -0.80 -5.42
N LEU A 55 -5.69 -2.01 -5.86
CA LEU A 55 -6.07 -3.07 -4.94
C LEU A 55 -4.93 -3.38 -3.97
N ARG A 56 -3.71 -3.43 -4.50
CA ARG A 56 -2.56 -3.72 -3.65
C ARG A 56 -2.35 -2.62 -2.61
N THR A 57 -2.42 -1.37 -3.04
CA THR A 57 -2.26 -0.26 -2.11
C THR A 57 -3.32 -0.31 -1.03
N SER A 58 -4.57 -0.62 -1.40
CA SER A 58 -5.65 -0.69 -0.44
C SER A 58 -5.43 -1.79 0.58
N CYS A 59 -5.10 -2.98 0.10
CA CYS A 59 -4.93 -4.12 1.00
C CYS A 59 -3.72 -3.94 1.91
N GLU A 60 -2.64 -3.39 1.39
CA GLU A 60 -1.45 -3.16 2.20
C GLU A 60 -1.72 -2.08 3.25
N ALA A 61 -2.46 -1.04 2.89
CA ALA A 61 -2.79 0.00 3.86
C ALA A 61 -3.67 -0.58 4.96
N LEU A 62 -4.62 -1.44 4.61
CA LEU A 62 -5.46 -2.08 5.61
C LEU A 62 -4.66 -3.03 6.50
N GLU A 63 -3.67 -3.71 5.93
CA GLU A 63 -2.84 -4.60 6.71
C GLU A 63 -2.02 -3.79 7.73
N ARG A 64 -1.45 -2.67 7.30
CA ARG A 64 -0.71 -1.82 8.22
C ARG A 64 -1.62 -1.23 9.29
N ALA A 65 -2.85 -0.88 8.91
CA ALA A 65 -3.81 -0.36 9.89
C ALA A 65 -4.15 -1.43 10.92
N ALA A 66 -4.26 -2.69 10.51
CA ALA A 66 -4.57 -3.77 11.43
C ALA A 66 -3.45 -3.98 12.45
N VAL A 67 -2.20 -3.87 12.00
CA VAL A 67 -1.07 -4.00 12.90
C VAL A 67 -1.05 -2.85 13.91
N LEU A 68 -1.35 -1.65 13.43
CA LEU A 68 -1.37 -0.48 14.32
C LEU A 68 -2.53 -0.57 15.31
N ALA A 69 -3.68 -1.09 14.87
CA ALA A 69 -4.81 -1.27 15.76
C ALA A 69 -4.46 -2.23 16.89
N GLU A 70 -3.75 -3.31 16.57
CA GLU A 70 -3.33 -4.24 17.60
C GLU A 70 -2.34 -3.59 18.55
N GLN A 71 -1.46 -2.76 18.04
CA GLN A 71 -0.52 -2.05 18.87
C GLN A 71 -1.26 -1.13 19.85
N VAL A 72 -2.29 -0.42 19.36
CA VAL A 72 -3.08 0.44 20.23
C VAL A 72 -3.82 -0.40 21.27
N ASN A 73 -4.32 -1.58 20.89
CA ASN A 73 -4.99 -2.44 21.84
C ASN A 73 -4.06 -2.88 22.97
N GLN A 74 -2.79 -3.06 22.64
CA GLN A 74 -1.84 -3.48 23.66
C GLN A 74 -1.29 -2.33 24.48
N GLU A 75 -1.06 -1.20 23.87
CA GLU A 75 -0.42 -0.07 24.52
C GLU A 75 -1.38 0.98 25.05
N GLY A 76 -2.57 1.03 24.51
CA GLY A 76 -3.55 2.05 24.86
C GLY A 76 -3.47 3.24 23.90
N ALA A 77 -4.56 3.97 23.82
CA ALA A 77 -4.63 5.13 22.92
C ALA A 77 -3.83 6.31 23.45
N THR A 78 -3.50 6.32 24.72
CA THR A 78 -2.72 7.39 25.33
C THR A 78 -1.69 6.81 26.25
N PHE A 79 -0.68 7.58 26.58
CA PHE A 79 0.33 7.17 27.55
C PHE A 79 0.84 8.41 28.25
N ARG A 80 1.48 8.22 29.40
CA ARG A 80 2.06 9.32 30.12
C ARG A 80 3.53 9.41 29.78
N ASP A 81 3.97 10.64 29.51
CA ASP A 81 5.38 10.84 29.21
C ASP A 81 6.15 10.94 30.53
N ARG A 82 7.44 11.17 30.43
CA ARG A 82 8.28 11.20 31.62
C ARG A 82 7.99 12.38 32.54
N PHE A 83 7.25 13.36 32.08
CA PHE A 83 6.88 14.50 32.89
C PHE A 83 5.47 14.31 33.42
N GLY A 84 4.86 13.17 33.24
CA GLY A 84 3.51 12.93 33.73
C GLY A 84 2.40 13.45 32.83
N GLY A 85 2.76 14.05 31.70
CA GLY A 85 1.73 14.57 30.79
C GLY A 85 1.12 13.45 29.96
N LEU A 86 -0.15 13.61 29.63
CA LEU A 86 -0.85 12.62 28.85
C LEU A 86 -0.60 12.88 27.37
N LYS A 87 -0.18 11.89 26.65
CA LYS A 87 0.09 12.01 25.22
C LYS A 87 -0.67 10.97 24.45
N ALA A 88 -1.05 11.34 23.22
CA ALA A 88 -1.72 10.39 22.35
C ALA A 88 -0.71 9.39 21.81
N ASN A 89 -1.13 8.15 21.67
CA ASN A 89 -0.29 7.13 21.04
C ASN A 89 -0.27 7.42 19.54
N PRO A 90 0.90 7.65 18.96
CA PRO A 90 0.98 7.98 17.52
C PRO A 90 0.38 6.92 16.61
N ALA A 91 0.28 5.70 17.08
CA ALA A 91 -0.30 4.62 16.28
C ALA A 91 -1.76 4.89 15.96
N VAL A 92 -2.46 5.65 16.80
CA VAL A 92 -3.87 5.99 16.55
C VAL A 92 -4.01 6.81 15.27
N ALA A 93 -3.19 7.85 15.14
CA ALA A 93 -3.27 8.70 13.96
C ALA A 93 -2.79 7.97 12.71
N LEU A 94 -1.76 7.14 12.85
CA LEU A 94 -1.25 6.37 11.72
C LEU A 94 -2.29 5.37 11.25
N GLU A 95 -2.98 4.70 12.16
CA GLU A 95 -4.02 3.76 11.79
C GLU A 95 -5.12 4.49 11.01
N ARG A 96 -5.54 5.65 11.50
CA ARG A 96 -6.56 6.42 10.82
C ARG A 96 -6.12 6.80 9.41
N ASP A 97 -4.86 7.21 9.27
CA ASP A 97 -4.34 7.63 7.97
C ASP A 97 -4.31 6.47 6.98
N PHE A 98 -3.89 5.29 7.42
CA PHE A 98 -3.88 4.14 6.54
C PHE A 98 -5.30 3.70 6.16
N ARG A 99 -6.26 3.76 7.08
CA ARG A 99 -7.63 3.43 6.74
C ARG A 99 -8.20 4.45 5.77
N GLY A 100 -7.84 5.72 5.91
CA GLY A 100 -8.26 6.74 4.96
C GLY A 100 -7.70 6.50 3.58
N LEU A 101 -6.42 6.12 3.51
CA LEU A 101 -5.80 5.82 2.23
C LEU A 101 -6.52 4.63 1.57
N ALA A 102 -6.80 3.57 2.33
CA ALA A 102 -7.47 2.41 1.81
C ALA A 102 -8.87 2.76 1.30
N SER A 103 -9.58 3.59 2.02
CA SER A 103 -10.91 3.99 1.63
C SER A 103 -10.87 4.74 0.29
N ARG A 104 -9.92 5.64 0.13
CA ARG A 104 -9.81 6.41 -1.11
C ARG A 104 -9.42 5.52 -2.28
N THR A 105 -8.46 4.64 -2.08
CA THR A 105 -8.01 3.79 -3.19
C THR A 105 -9.05 2.73 -3.54
N LEU A 106 -9.80 2.22 -2.56
CA LEU A 106 -10.88 1.28 -2.86
C LEU A 106 -12.01 1.99 -3.62
N SER A 107 -12.29 3.24 -3.30
CA SER A 107 -13.29 3.98 -4.06
C SER A 107 -12.86 4.19 -5.50
N GLN A 108 -11.58 4.48 -5.69
CA GLN A 108 -11.05 4.63 -7.04
C GLN A 108 -11.11 3.32 -7.80
N LEU A 109 -10.80 2.22 -7.13
CA LEU A 109 -10.85 0.92 -7.75
C LEU A 109 -12.29 0.58 -8.13
N ALA A 110 -13.23 0.82 -7.24
CA ALA A 110 -14.63 0.52 -7.52
C ALA A 110 -15.11 1.28 -8.76
N ALA A 111 -14.71 2.53 -8.88
CA ALA A 111 -15.11 3.32 -10.04
C ALA A 111 -14.53 2.73 -11.33
N ARG A 112 -13.30 2.21 -11.27
CA ARG A 112 -12.71 1.61 -12.45
C ARG A 112 -13.39 0.28 -12.81
N LEU A 113 -13.83 -0.48 -11.81
CA LEU A 113 -14.44 -1.77 -12.08
C LEU A 113 -15.86 -1.63 -12.60
N GLU A 114 -16.51 -0.54 -12.26
CA GLU A 114 -17.84 -0.33 -12.78
C GLU A 114 -17.86 0.31 -14.14
N GLY A 115 -16.84 0.98 -14.49
CA GLY A 115 -16.81 1.68 -15.72
C GLY A 115 -16.16 0.94 -16.78
#